data_09ba1821ec7c6536becc8b038f63a1eb
#
_entry.id   09ba1821ec7c6536becc8b038f63a1eb
#
_cell.length_a   1.000
_cell.length_b   1.000
_cell.length_c   1.000
_cell.angle_alpha   90.00
_cell.angle_beta   90.00
_cell.angle_gamma   90.00
#
_symmetry.space_group_name_H-M   'P 1'
#
loop_
_entity.id
_entity.type
_entity.pdbx_description
1 polymer ?
#
loop_
_entity_poly.entity_id
_entity_poly.type
_entity_poly.pdbx_seq_one_letter_code
_entity_poly.pdbx_strand_id
1 'polypeptide(L)'
;YRCDHVRFLDCYIFAPTQGLRAPSSDAIDIDVCHDVLVEGCYMSVNDDAIAIKGGKGTWADQSPENGPVYNVLIQRCNYGKVHGCLTLGSESVSDRNIVLRDITVKNAKRVLWLKLRPDTPQHYEYVTVDNISGTTGSFLTIRPWTQFFKPGDREDMPLSQCNNITMKNIRMDCDNFFDVGTSDKYRLSHFTFENISCTDKKMAFSADIIENTICKNVNISKKARPVRLARPEGAEALSPGQ
;
A
#
# COMPACT_ATOMS: atom_id res chain seq x y z
N TYR A 1 2.82 -18.45 -7.98
CA TYR A 1 3.07 -18.03 -9.36
C TYR A 1 2.18 -18.80 -10.33
N ARG A 2 1.49 -18.09 -11.21
CA ARG A 2 0.60 -18.63 -12.27
C ARG A 2 -0.44 -19.63 -11.75
N CYS A 3 -1.12 -19.25 -10.68
CA CYS A 3 -2.20 -20.04 -10.09
C CYS A 3 -3.53 -19.32 -10.28
N ASP A 4 -4.60 -20.09 -10.29
CA ASP A 4 -5.97 -19.60 -10.28
C ASP A 4 -6.79 -20.23 -9.18
N HIS A 5 -7.90 -19.59 -8.80
CA HIS A 5 -8.82 -20.08 -7.76
C HIS A 5 -8.14 -20.38 -6.41
N VAL A 6 -7.19 -19.50 -6.00
CA VAL A 6 -6.41 -19.67 -4.76
C VAL A 6 -7.17 -19.08 -3.58
N ARG A 7 -7.13 -19.75 -2.44
CA ARG A 7 -7.73 -19.25 -1.20
C ARG A 7 -6.76 -19.35 -0.03
N PHE A 8 -6.56 -18.24 0.68
CA PHE A 8 -5.88 -18.19 1.98
C PHE A 8 -6.94 -17.84 3.03
N LEU A 9 -7.30 -18.79 3.86
CA LEU A 9 -8.38 -18.64 4.84
C LEU A 9 -7.82 -18.79 6.26
N ASP A 10 -8.11 -17.82 7.13
CA ASP A 10 -7.79 -17.83 8.55
C ASP A 10 -6.30 -18.13 8.86
N CYS A 11 -5.41 -17.68 7.97
CA CYS A 11 -3.97 -17.92 8.12
C CYS A 11 -3.35 -16.94 9.12
N TYR A 12 -2.38 -17.43 9.89
CA TYR A 12 -1.52 -16.62 10.74
C TYR A 12 -0.12 -16.60 10.15
N ILE A 13 0.28 -15.45 9.55
CA ILE A 13 1.57 -15.29 8.87
C ILE A 13 2.41 -14.29 9.64
N PHE A 14 3.53 -14.76 10.17
CA PHE A 14 4.38 -13.98 11.06
C PHE A 14 5.84 -14.16 10.74
N ALA A 15 6.60 -13.05 10.74
CA ALA A 15 8.05 -13.04 10.75
C ALA A 15 8.55 -12.20 11.92
N PRO A 16 9.65 -12.59 12.62
CA PRO A 16 10.22 -11.81 13.71
C PRO A 16 10.55 -10.38 13.27
N THR A 17 10.01 -9.39 13.97
CA THR A 17 10.23 -7.96 13.65
C THR A 17 11.23 -7.30 14.59
N GLN A 18 11.72 -8.03 15.59
CA GLN A 18 12.76 -7.63 16.54
C GLN A 18 13.87 -8.70 16.61
N GLY A 19 15.03 -8.32 17.05
CA GLY A 19 16.20 -9.23 17.11
C GLY A 19 16.73 -9.56 15.71
N LEU A 20 16.97 -10.84 15.45
CA LEU A 20 17.39 -11.31 14.13
C LEU A 20 16.22 -11.23 13.15
N ARG A 21 16.27 -10.24 12.27
CA ARG A 21 15.21 -10.00 11.25
C ARG A 21 15.59 -10.68 9.94
N ALA A 22 14.63 -11.42 9.36
CA ALA A 22 14.70 -11.77 7.95
C ALA A 22 14.32 -10.54 7.12
N PRO A 23 15.17 -10.04 6.22
CA PRO A 23 14.79 -8.98 5.28
C PRO A 23 13.85 -9.54 4.20
N SER A 24 13.10 -8.65 3.53
CA SER A 24 12.27 -8.99 2.36
C SER A 24 11.36 -10.21 2.59
N SER A 25 10.67 -10.21 3.74
CA SER A 25 9.74 -11.26 4.09
C SER A 25 8.30 -10.79 3.85
N ASP A 26 7.88 -10.82 2.60
CA ASP A 26 6.48 -10.60 2.23
C ASP A 26 5.61 -11.77 2.76
N ALA A 27 4.37 -11.51 3.15
CA ALA A 27 3.53 -12.58 3.64
C ALA A 27 2.92 -13.40 2.49
N ILE A 28 2.39 -12.74 1.47
CA ILE A 28 1.81 -13.37 0.29
C ILE A 28 2.21 -12.58 -0.96
N ASP A 29 2.94 -13.20 -1.86
CA ASP A 29 3.17 -12.71 -3.21
C ASP A 29 2.16 -13.36 -4.17
N ILE A 30 1.34 -12.53 -4.81
CA ILE A 30 0.38 -12.95 -5.84
C ILE A 30 1.00 -12.57 -7.18
N ASP A 31 1.55 -13.56 -7.89
CA ASP A 31 2.37 -13.34 -9.08
C ASP A 31 1.77 -14.06 -10.29
N VAL A 32 1.30 -13.26 -11.27
CA VAL A 32 0.57 -13.73 -12.47
C VAL A 32 -0.60 -14.67 -12.12
N CYS A 33 -1.32 -14.35 -11.05
CA CYS A 33 -2.44 -15.16 -10.54
C CYS A 33 -3.77 -14.43 -10.73
N HIS A 34 -4.87 -15.18 -10.69
CA HIS A 34 -6.20 -14.62 -10.72
C HIS A 34 -7.21 -15.41 -9.89
N ASP A 35 -8.36 -14.80 -9.62
CA ASP A 35 -9.41 -15.38 -8.78
C ASP A 35 -8.88 -15.81 -7.40
N VAL A 36 -8.23 -14.85 -6.70
CA VAL A 36 -7.58 -15.08 -5.41
C VAL A 36 -8.42 -14.51 -4.28
N LEU A 37 -8.65 -15.29 -3.25
CA LEU A 37 -9.30 -14.87 -2.01
C LEU A 37 -8.30 -14.97 -0.84
N VAL A 38 -8.13 -13.86 -0.11
CA VAL A 38 -7.42 -13.81 1.17
C VAL A 38 -8.41 -13.34 2.23
N GLU A 39 -8.73 -14.18 3.19
CA GLU A 39 -9.80 -13.90 4.15
C GLU A 39 -9.46 -14.34 5.56
N GLY A 40 -9.82 -13.50 6.55
CA GLY A 40 -9.66 -13.83 7.96
C GLY A 40 -8.21 -13.89 8.45
N CYS A 41 -7.25 -13.49 7.64
CA CYS A 41 -5.83 -13.68 7.92
C CYS A 41 -5.28 -12.60 8.87
N TYR A 42 -4.30 -13.01 9.68
CA TYR A 42 -3.42 -12.10 10.40
C TYR A 42 -2.04 -12.11 9.76
N MET A 43 -1.49 -10.92 9.49
CA MET A 43 -0.16 -10.77 8.87
C MET A 43 0.69 -9.75 9.64
N SER A 44 1.90 -10.16 10.03
CA SER A 44 2.89 -9.28 10.66
C SER A 44 4.28 -9.72 10.25
N VAL A 45 4.88 -9.02 9.30
CA VAL A 45 6.11 -9.41 8.60
C VAL A 45 7.05 -8.22 8.43
N ASN A 46 8.25 -8.45 7.92
CA ASN A 46 9.26 -7.39 7.78
C ASN A 46 9.21 -6.66 6.43
N ASP A 47 8.34 -7.09 5.52
CA ASP A 47 8.10 -6.43 4.25
C ASP A 47 6.58 -6.32 3.98
N ASP A 48 6.12 -6.44 2.75
CA ASP A 48 4.71 -6.23 2.40
C ASP A 48 3.83 -7.41 2.89
N ALA A 49 2.61 -7.12 3.33
CA ALA A 49 1.65 -8.17 3.69
C ALA A 49 1.13 -8.88 2.44
N ILE A 50 0.66 -8.11 1.47
CA ILE A 50 0.23 -8.61 0.16
C ILE A 50 0.97 -7.83 -0.90
N ALA A 51 1.75 -8.52 -1.73
CA ALA A 51 2.41 -7.94 -2.89
C ALA A 51 1.89 -8.55 -4.18
N ILE A 52 1.51 -7.69 -5.12
CA ILE A 52 1.01 -8.07 -6.43
C ILE A 52 2.17 -7.97 -7.42
N LYS A 53 2.43 -9.05 -8.14
CA LYS A 53 3.56 -9.19 -9.05
C LYS A 53 3.10 -9.68 -10.43
N GLY A 54 3.92 -9.47 -11.45
CA GLY A 54 3.55 -9.89 -12.81
C GLY A 54 4.63 -9.60 -13.85
N GLY A 55 5.84 -9.23 -13.41
CA GLY A 55 6.98 -8.99 -14.27
C GLY A 55 7.57 -7.59 -14.21
N LYS A 56 8.78 -7.43 -14.76
CA LYS A 56 9.52 -6.15 -14.80
C LYS A 56 10.40 -6.04 -16.05
N GLY A 57 10.82 -4.81 -16.29
CA GLY A 57 11.72 -4.47 -17.38
C GLY A 57 11.04 -3.73 -18.51
N THR A 58 11.83 -3.14 -19.39
CA THR A 58 11.33 -2.25 -20.45
C THR A 58 10.43 -2.97 -21.47
N TRP A 59 10.58 -4.27 -21.63
CA TRP A 59 9.80 -5.14 -22.50
C TRP A 59 8.86 -6.08 -21.75
N ALA A 60 8.56 -5.77 -20.47
CA ALA A 60 7.80 -6.66 -19.61
C ALA A 60 6.37 -6.92 -20.10
N ASP A 61 5.76 -5.93 -20.75
CA ASP A 61 4.41 -6.02 -21.35
C ASP A 61 4.33 -6.95 -22.58
N GLN A 62 5.46 -7.32 -23.14
CA GLN A 62 5.56 -8.20 -24.32
C GLN A 62 6.14 -9.58 -23.99
N SER A 63 6.61 -9.78 -22.77
CA SER A 63 7.20 -11.06 -22.35
C SER A 63 6.11 -12.08 -22.03
N PRO A 64 6.14 -13.30 -22.61
CA PRO A 64 5.15 -14.34 -22.32
C PRO A 64 5.24 -14.92 -20.91
N GLU A 65 6.34 -14.65 -20.20
CA GLU A 65 6.55 -15.07 -18.82
C GLU A 65 5.87 -14.14 -17.82
N ASN A 66 5.55 -12.93 -18.24
CA ASN A 66 4.84 -11.94 -17.45
C ASN A 66 3.34 -12.03 -17.70
N GLY A 67 2.55 -11.38 -16.86
CA GLY A 67 1.11 -11.39 -17.06
C GLY A 67 0.34 -10.60 -16.02
N PRO A 68 -0.96 -10.45 -16.23
CA PRO A 68 -1.82 -9.71 -15.33
C PRO A 68 -2.12 -10.48 -14.04
N VAL A 69 -2.40 -9.70 -12.99
CA VAL A 69 -3.09 -10.19 -11.80
C VAL A 69 -4.47 -9.55 -11.76
N TYR A 70 -5.51 -10.35 -11.56
CA TYR A 70 -6.88 -9.83 -11.53
C TYR A 70 -7.82 -10.67 -10.68
N ASN A 71 -8.97 -10.06 -10.32
CA ASN A 71 -9.99 -10.68 -9.47
C ASN A 71 -9.41 -11.12 -8.12
N VAL A 72 -8.80 -10.19 -7.39
CA VAL A 72 -8.24 -10.46 -6.06
C VAL A 72 -9.14 -9.82 -5.01
N LEU A 73 -9.63 -10.62 -4.07
CA LEU A 73 -10.37 -10.15 -2.92
C LEU A 73 -9.59 -10.43 -1.63
N ILE A 74 -9.27 -9.36 -0.89
CA ILE A 74 -8.62 -9.40 0.41
C ILE A 74 -9.61 -8.81 1.41
N GLN A 75 -10.07 -9.61 2.36
CA GLN A 75 -11.11 -9.14 3.28
C GLN A 75 -11.00 -9.70 4.70
N ARG A 76 -11.53 -8.94 5.67
CA ARG A 76 -11.60 -9.33 7.08
C ARG A 76 -10.25 -9.73 7.68
N CYS A 77 -9.16 -9.06 7.23
CA CYS A 77 -7.81 -9.32 7.69
C CYS A 77 -7.36 -8.31 8.74
N ASN A 78 -6.41 -8.72 9.56
CA ASN A 78 -5.77 -7.87 10.55
C ASN A 78 -4.28 -7.77 10.26
N TYR A 79 -3.78 -6.55 10.15
CA TYR A 79 -2.38 -6.31 9.89
C TYR A 79 -1.66 -5.77 11.15
N GLY A 80 -0.60 -6.47 11.53
CA GLY A 80 0.35 -6.02 12.53
C GLY A 80 1.38 -5.08 11.94
N LYS A 81 2.68 -5.39 12.11
CA LYS A 81 3.76 -4.64 11.49
C LYS A 81 4.00 -5.14 10.07
N VAL A 82 3.83 -4.26 9.08
CA VAL A 82 4.08 -4.54 7.66
C VAL A 82 4.61 -3.29 6.94
N HIS A 83 5.27 -3.43 5.80
CA HIS A 83 5.65 -2.30 4.98
C HIS A 83 4.48 -1.77 4.16
N GLY A 84 3.78 -2.62 3.43
CA GLY A 84 2.53 -2.32 2.74
C GLY A 84 1.44 -3.30 3.10
N CYS A 85 0.20 -2.85 3.32
CA CYS A 85 -0.93 -3.77 3.50
C CYS A 85 -1.32 -4.39 2.16
N LEU A 86 -1.40 -3.57 1.12
CA LEU A 86 -1.54 -3.95 -0.28
C LEU A 86 -0.55 -3.15 -1.10
N THR A 87 0.36 -3.85 -1.75
CA THR A 87 1.39 -3.29 -2.62
C THR A 87 1.22 -3.83 -4.04
N LEU A 88 1.04 -2.93 -5.02
CA LEU A 88 1.07 -3.26 -6.42
C LEU A 88 2.48 -2.95 -6.96
N GLY A 89 3.15 -4.00 -7.45
CA GLY A 89 4.54 -3.92 -7.89
C GLY A 89 5.57 -4.17 -6.76
N SER A 90 6.81 -3.75 -6.97
CA SER A 90 7.32 -2.99 -8.12
C SER A 90 7.39 -3.82 -9.41
N GLU A 91 7.49 -5.13 -9.31
CA GLU A 91 7.56 -6.07 -10.43
C GLU A 91 6.15 -6.52 -10.82
N SER A 92 5.34 -5.62 -11.38
CA SER A 92 4.02 -5.94 -11.93
C SER A 92 3.74 -5.12 -13.17
N VAL A 93 3.16 -5.74 -14.19
CA VAL A 93 2.84 -5.07 -15.47
C VAL A 93 1.36 -4.69 -15.57
N SER A 94 0.46 -5.49 -15.01
CA SER A 94 -0.98 -5.22 -15.12
C SER A 94 -1.75 -5.82 -13.95
N ASP A 95 -2.38 -4.95 -13.17
CA ASP A 95 -3.16 -5.34 -12.00
C ASP A 95 -4.56 -4.72 -12.10
N ARG A 96 -5.60 -5.55 -12.00
CA ARG A 96 -6.97 -5.06 -12.14
C ARG A 96 -7.98 -5.82 -11.29
N ASN A 97 -9.08 -5.13 -10.96
CA ASN A 97 -10.17 -5.69 -10.16
C ASN A 97 -9.66 -6.29 -8.84
N ILE A 98 -9.01 -5.44 -8.03
CA ILE A 98 -8.44 -5.81 -6.74
C ILE A 98 -9.22 -5.09 -5.64
N VAL A 99 -9.69 -5.83 -4.66
CA VAL A 99 -10.46 -5.30 -3.54
C VAL A 99 -9.77 -5.62 -2.22
N LEU A 100 -9.44 -4.58 -1.46
CA LEU A 100 -9.01 -4.66 -0.06
C LEU A 100 -10.13 -4.09 0.81
N ARG A 101 -10.78 -4.90 1.63
CA ARG A 101 -11.89 -4.43 2.45
C ARG A 101 -11.98 -5.04 3.84
N ASP A 102 -12.64 -4.31 4.74
CA ASP A 102 -12.89 -4.77 6.12
C ASP A 102 -11.57 -5.10 6.86
N ILE A 103 -10.64 -4.14 6.87
CA ILE A 103 -9.27 -4.33 7.36
C ILE A 103 -9.02 -3.49 8.61
N THR A 104 -8.39 -4.11 9.60
CA THR A 104 -7.81 -3.42 10.75
C THR A 104 -6.29 -3.37 10.65
N VAL A 105 -5.72 -2.17 10.82
CA VAL A 105 -4.28 -1.92 10.68
C VAL A 105 -3.72 -1.40 12.00
N LYS A 106 -2.71 -2.06 12.56
CA LYS A 106 -2.10 -1.61 13.82
C LYS A 106 -0.81 -0.81 13.61
N ASN A 107 0.06 -1.23 12.69
CA ASN A 107 1.38 -0.62 12.52
C ASN A 107 1.94 -0.89 11.11
N ALA A 108 1.24 -0.43 10.09
CA ALA A 108 1.76 -0.49 8.72
C ALA A 108 2.59 0.76 8.41
N LYS A 109 3.60 0.63 7.55
CA LYS A 109 4.24 1.81 6.97
C LYS A 109 3.33 2.44 5.92
N ARG A 110 2.58 1.62 5.16
CA ARG A 110 1.63 2.06 4.11
C ARG A 110 0.41 1.16 4.05
N VAL A 111 -0.73 1.71 3.68
CA VAL A 111 -1.93 0.89 3.43
C VAL A 111 -1.99 0.48 1.97
N LEU A 112 -2.09 1.44 1.05
CA LEU A 112 -2.03 1.19 -0.39
C LEU A 112 -0.73 1.77 -0.96
N TRP A 113 0.06 0.92 -1.55
CA TRP A 113 1.32 1.31 -2.17
C TRP A 113 1.35 0.91 -3.65
N LEU A 114 1.36 1.91 -4.53
CA LEU A 114 1.48 1.71 -5.97
C LEU A 114 2.92 2.05 -6.37
N LYS A 115 3.74 1.01 -6.57
CA LYS A 115 5.16 1.14 -6.92
C LYS A 115 5.29 1.24 -8.43
N LEU A 116 5.44 2.46 -8.94
CA LEU A 116 5.58 2.72 -10.37
C LEU A 116 7.05 2.83 -10.75
N ARG A 117 7.50 1.92 -11.59
CA ARG A 117 8.89 1.86 -12.08
C ARG A 117 9.04 2.68 -13.35
N PRO A 118 10.10 3.50 -13.47
CA PRO A 118 10.37 4.20 -14.73
C PRO A 118 10.94 3.30 -15.84
N ASP A 119 11.28 2.04 -15.53
CA ASP A 119 11.83 1.05 -16.46
C ASP A 119 10.86 -0.10 -16.78
N THR A 120 9.58 0.04 -16.44
CA THR A 120 8.58 -1.01 -16.66
C THR A 120 7.26 -0.36 -17.03
N PRO A 121 6.63 -0.71 -18.14
CA PRO A 121 5.27 -0.27 -18.44
C PRO A 121 4.29 -0.98 -17.49
N GLN A 122 3.55 -0.19 -16.69
CA GLN A 122 2.66 -0.73 -15.66
C GLN A 122 1.25 -0.15 -15.82
N HIS A 123 0.25 -0.99 -15.61
CA HIS A 123 -1.15 -0.58 -15.65
C HIS A 123 -1.90 -1.13 -14.44
N TYR A 124 -2.27 -0.25 -13.50
CA TYR A 124 -3.03 -0.57 -12.30
C TYR A 124 -4.41 0.07 -12.38
N GLU A 125 -5.46 -0.74 -12.37
CA GLU A 125 -6.81 -0.24 -12.53
C GLU A 125 -7.86 -0.99 -11.73
N TYR A 126 -8.98 -0.32 -11.45
CA TYR A 126 -10.10 -0.89 -10.70
C TYR A 126 -9.68 -1.48 -9.35
N VAL A 127 -8.92 -0.69 -8.58
CA VAL A 127 -8.52 -1.06 -7.22
C VAL A 127 -9.45 -0.37 -6.23
N THR A 128 -10.07 -1.15 -5.35
CA THR A 128 -10.96 -0.63 -4.31
C THR A 128 -10.39 -0.91 -2.92
N VAL A 129 -10.28 0.13 -2.10
CA VAL A 129 -9.91 0.06 -0.69
C VAL A 129 -11.12 0.55 0.12
N ASP A 130 -11.76 -0.34 0.87
CA ASP A 130 -13.05 -0.09 1.51
C ASP A 130 -13.07 -0.53 2.98
N ASN A 131 -13.62 0.29 3.85
CA ASN A 131 -13.76 0.00 5.29
C ASN A 131 -12.43 -0.38 5.96
N ILE A 132 -11.51 0.57 5.98
CA ILE A 132 -10.18 0.41 6.60
C ILE A 132 -10.10 1.27 7.85
N SER A 133 -9.59 0.70 8.94
CA SER A 133 -9.41 1.43 10.19
C SER A 133 -8.07 1.12 10.88
N GLY A 134 -7.57 2.08 11.67
CA GLY A 134 -6.38 1.90 12.49
C GLY A 134 -5.31 2.96 12.32
N THR A 135 -4.03 2.57 12.39
CA THR A 135 -2.88 3.47 12.37
C THR A 135 -1.86 3.08 11.31
N THR A 136 -1.30 4.07 10.62
CA THR A 136 -0.30 3.83 9.57
C THR A 136 0.68 5.01 9.42
N GLY A 137 1.84 4.75 8.85
CA GLY A 137 2.74 5.81 8.39
C GLY A 137 2.10 6.59 7.24
N SER A 138 1.81 5.94 6.12
CA SER A 138 1.11 6.56 4.98
C SER A 138 -0.12 5.75 4.59
N PHE A 139 -1.21 6.42 4.19
CA PHE A 139 -2.37 5.70 3.69
C PHE A 139 -2.22 5.35 2.21
N LEU A 140 -2.07 6.35 1.34
CA LEU A 140 -1.80 6.16 -0.08
C LEU A 140 -0.37 6.61 -0.39
N THR A 141 0.42 5.74 -1.01
CA THR A 141 1.76 6.08 -1.50
C THR A 141 1.88 5.75 -2.99
N ILE A 142 2.22 6.78 -3.78
CA ILE A 142 2.51 6.66 -5.22
C ILE A 142 3.73 7.54 -5.51
N ARG A 143 4.86 6.91 -5.78
CA ARG A 143 6.10 7.61 -6.14
C ARG A 143 6.90 6.77 -7.12
N PRO A 144 7.76 7.39 -7.94
CA PRO A 144 8.67 6.64 -8.80
C PRO A 144 9.50 5.65 -7.96
N TRP A 145 9.49 4.39 -8.35
CA TRP A 145 10.25 3.34 -7.69
C TRP A 145 11.53 3.06 -8.49
N THR A 146 12.66 3.48 -7.96
CA THR A 146 13.96 3.42 -8.67
C THR A 146 14.93 2.40 -8.10
N GLN A 147 14.52 1.62 -7.10
CA GLN A 147 15.37 0.55 -6.57
C GLN A 147 15.58 -0.53 -7.65
N PHE A 148 16.83 -0.89 -7.87
CA PHE A 148 17.22 -1.84 -8.92
C PHE A 148 16.78 -1.40 -10.33
N PHE A 149 16.73 -0.10 -10.56
CA PHE A 149 16.44 0.49 -11.85
C PHE A 149 17.49 0.07 -12.89
N LYS A 150 17.02 -0.38 -14.05
CA LYS A 150 17.86 -0.65 -15.21
C LYS A 150 17.24 0.07 -16.40
N PRO A 151 17.84 1.17 -16.87
CA PRO A 151 17.40 1.78 -18.11
C PRO A 151 17.56 0.76 -19.23
N GLY A 152 16.51 0.54 -19.99
CA GLY A 152 16.51 -0.31 -21.15
C GLY A 152 16.74 0.49 -22.42
N ASP A 153 16.67 -0.20 -23.53
CA ASP A 153 16.87 0.30 -24.89
C ASP A 153 15.54 0.60 -25.62
N ARG A 154 14.40 0.51 -24.93
CA ARG A 154 13.08 0.74 -25.54
C ARG A 154 12.74 2.21 -25.58
N GLU A 155 12.77 2.79 -26.78
CA GLU A 155 12.46 4.21 -27.00
C GLU A 155 10.96 4.52 -26.90
N ASP A 156 10.09 3.58 -27.32
CA ASP A 156 8.64 3.70 -27.37
C ASP A 156 7.92 3.13 -26.13
N MET A 157 8.58 3.09 -24.99
CA MET A 157 7.98 2.54 -23.76
C MET A 157 6.71 3.30 -23.37
N PRO A 158 5.56 2.62 -23.21
CA PRO A 158 4.32 3.27 -22.80
C PRO A 158 4.42 3.91 -21.42
N LEU A 159 3.68 5.00 -21.20
CA LEU A 159 3.51 5.56 -19.85
C LEU A 159 2.75 4.58 -18.97
N SER A 160 3.24 4.38 -17.77
CA SER A 160 2.51 3.65 -16.75
C SER A 160 1.21 4.37 -16.37
N GLN A 161 0.18 3.64 -15.99
CA GLN A 161 -1.13 4.19 -15.67
C GLN A 161 -1.67 3.62 -14.36
N CYS A 162 -2.19 4.52 -13.53
CA CYS A 162 -3.05 4.15 -12.42
C CYS A 162 -4.38 4.86 -12.58
N ASN A 163 -5.45 4.11 -12.75
CA ASN A 163 -6.76 4.69 -12.95
C ASN A 163 -7.88 3.88 -12.26
N ASN A 164 -9.02 4.54 -12.07
CA ASN A 164 -10.19 3.93 -11.41
C ASN A 164 -9.86 3.34 -10.02
N ILE A 165 -9.16 4.14 -9.20
CA ILE A 165 -8.80 3.75 -7.84
C ILE A 165 -9.80 4.36 -6.86
N THR A 166 -10.48 3.53 -6.08
CA THR A 166 -11.50 3.97 -5.12
C THR A 166 -11.04 3.71 -3.68
N MET A 167 -11.03 4.75 -2.86
CA MET A 167 -10.82 4.65 -1.42
C MET A 167 -12.07 5.18 -0.71
N LYS A 168 -12.72 4.32 0.06
CA LYS A 168 -13.96 4.70 0.73
C LYS A 168 -14.10 4.11 2.14
N ASN A 169 -14.90 4.78 2.97
CA ASN A 169 -15.19 4.36 4.34
C ASN A 169 -13.91 4.18 5.19
N ILE A 170 -13.01 5.16 5.14
CA ILE A 170 -11.71 5.10 5.79
C ILE A 170 -11.73 5.85 7.11
N ARG A 171 -11.24 5.21 8.18
CA ARG A 171 -11.05 5.82 9.50
C ARG A 171 -9.64 5.53 10.00
N MET A 172 -8.70 6.44 9.75
CA MET A 172 -7.28 6.21 9.98
C MET A 172 -6.61 7.33 10.79
N ASP A 173 -5.60 6.95 11.54
CA ASP A 173 -4.60 7.86 12.11
C ASP A 173 -3.28 7.69 11.34
N CYS A 174 -2.90 8.72 10.58
CA CYS A 174 -1.76 8.68 9.66
C CYS A 174 -0.66 9.66 10.06
N ASP A 175 0.58 9.34 9.68
CA ASP A 175 1.62 10.36 9.60
C ASP A 175 1.52 11.15 8.29
N ASN A 176 1.04 10.51 7.22
CA ASN A 176 0.79 11.13 5.92
C ASN A 176 -0.36 10.40 5.20
N PHE A 177 -1.52 10.99 5.10
CA PHE A 177 -2.64 10.36 4.39
C PHE A 177 -2.35 10.22 2.90
N PHE A 178 -1.67 11.21 2.31
CA PHE A 178 -1.50 11.31 0.86
C PHE A 178 -0.03 11.55 0.50
N ASP A 179 0.71 10.48 0.23
CA ASP A 179 2.11 10.51 -0.19
C ASP A 179 2.22 10.25 -1.69
N VAL A 180 1.65 11.16 -2.48
CA VAL A 180 1.56 11.03 -3.93
C VAL A 180 2.45 12.07 -4.60
N GLY A 181 3.22 11.65 -5.59
CA GLY A 181 4.04 12.50 -6.43
C GLY A 181 3.66 12.37 -7.90
N THR A 182 4.13 13.31 -8.70
CA THR A 182 3.99 13.29 -10.16
C THR A 182 5.26 12.79 -10.83
N SER A 183 5.15 12.29 -12.05
CA SER A 183 6.27 11.88 -12.90
C SER A 183 5.88 12.00 -14.36
N ASP A 184 6.86 12.19 -15.22
CA ASP A 184 6.72 12.11 -16.68
C ASP A 184 6.57 10.65 -17.18
N LYS A 185 6.72 9.68 -16.28
CA LYS A 185 6.68 8.24 -16.59
C LYS A 185 5.36 7.57 -16.27
N TYR A 186 4.43 8.26 -15.63
CA TYR A 186 3.11 7.71 -15.33
C TYR A 186 2.00 8.76 -15.32
N ARG A 187 0.77 8.30 -15.47
CA ARG A 187 -0.46 9.07 -15.31
C ARG A 187 -1.30 8.52 -14.17
N LEU A 188 -1.90 9.43 -13.42
CA LEU A 188 -2.86 9.13 -12.37
C LEU A 188 -4.20 9.77 -12.74
N SER A 189 -5.27 8.97 -12.79
CA SER A 189 -6.58 9.51 -13.19
C SER A 189 -7.76 8.73 -12.57
N HIS A 190 -8.91 9.39 -12.45
CA HIS A 190 -10.16 8.79 -11.99
C HIS A 190 -10.05 8.15 -10.60
N PHE A 191 -9.47 8.89 -9.64
CA PHE A 191 -9.47 8.45 -8.24
C PHE A 191 -10.74 8.94 -7.55
N THR A 192 -11.28 8.10 -6.68
CA THR A 192 -12.42 8.45 -5.82
C THR A 192 -12.02 8.33 -4.36
N PHE A 193 -12.26 9.42 -3.60
CA PHE A 193 -12.13 9.48 -2.14
C PHE A 193 -13.53 9.74 -1.56
N GLU A 194 -14.07 8.81 -0.80
CA GLU A 194 -15.43 8.89 -0.28
C GLU A 194 -15.50 8.46 1.19
N ASN A 195 -16.18 9.26 2.02
CA ASN A 195 -16.35 8.98 3.45
C ASN A 195 -15.02 8.73 4.17
N ILE A 196 -14.09 9.66 4.06
CA ILE A 196 -12.77 9.61 4.68
C ILE A 196 -12.79 10.43 5.97
N SER A 197 -12.39 9.81 7.08
CA SER A 197 -12.12 10.47 8.36
C SER A 197 -10.69 10.10 8.80
N CYS A 198 -9.76 11.02 8.66
CA CYS A 198 -8.35 10.78 8.91
C CYS A 198 -7.73 11.87 9.76
N THR A 199 -6.87 11.50 10.73
CA THR A 199 -5.92 12.43 11.30
C THR A 199 -4.59 12.31 10.55
N ASP A 200 -3.96 13.46 10.21
CA ASP A 200 -2.76 13.52 9.41
C ASP A 200 -1.76 14.51 10.02
N LYS A 201 -0.49 14.12 10.15
CA LYS A 201 0.55 15.03 10.63
C LYS A 201 0.99 16.02 9.56
N LYS A 202 1.05 15.60 8.30
CA LYS A 202 1.61 16.40 7.20
C LYS A 202 0.59 17.31 6.55
N MET A 203 -0.70 16.95 6.55
CA MET A 203 -1.76 17.72 5.88
C MET A 203 -1.46 17.98 4.39
N ALA A 204 -0.95 16.99 3.69
CA ALA A 204 -0.46 17.10 2.33
C ALA A 204 -1.47 16.60 1.27
N PHE A 205 -2.75 16.48 1.62
CA PHE A 205 -3.77 16.03 0.67
C PHE A 205 -4.02 17.10 -0.41
N SER A 206 -3.70 16.76 -1.65
CA SER A 206 -3.92 17.58 -2.84
C SER A 206 -4.41 16.68 -3.97
N ALA A 207 -5.71 16.67 -4.20
CA ALA A 207 -6.33 15.83 -5.21
C ALA A 207 -6.07 16.31 -6.65
N ASP A 208 -5.67 17.55 -6.81
CA ASP A 208 -5.48 18.24 -8.10
C ASP A 208 -4.35 17.65 -8.95
N ILE A 209 -3.43 16.90 -8.34
CA ILE A 209 -2.36 16.21 -9.05
C ILE A 209 -2.82 14.92 -9.75
N ILE A 210 -4.08 14.54 -9.56
CA ILE A 210 -4.70 13.36 -10.16
C ILE A 210 -5.85 13.83 -11.07
N GLU A 211 -5.80 13.45 -12.33
CA GLU A 211 -6.82 13.80 -13.30
C GLU A 211 -8.20 13.19 -12.94
N ASN A 212 -9.28 13.96 -13.07
CA ASN A 212 -10.65 13.49 -12.84
C ASN A 212 -10.87 12.85 -11.45
N THR A 213 -10.41 13.51 -10.41
CA THR A 213 -10.61 13.04 -9.03
C THR A 213 -12.00 13.42 -8.52
N ILE A 214 -12.62 12.49 -7.80
CA ILE A 214 -13.88 12.68 -7.09
C ILE A 214 -13.62 12.65 -5.59
N CYS A 215 -13.99 13.72 -4.88
CA CYS A 215 -13.93 13.80 -3.41
C CYS A 215 -15.34 14.00 -2.85
N LYS A 216 -15.80 13.08 -2.00
CA LYS A 216 -17.10 13.15 -1.32
C LYS A 216 -16.92 12.86 0.17
N ASN A 217 -17.33 13.79 1.02
CA ASN A 217 -17.26 13.63 2.48
C ASN A 217 -15.85 13.25 2.96
N VAL A 218 -14.85 14.04 2.58
CA VAL A 218 -13.44 13.84 2.95
C VAL A 218 -13.07 14.83 4.06
N ASN A 219 -12.79 14.29 5.24
CA ASN A 219 -12.38 15.06 6.43
C ASN A 219 -10.98 14.61 6.87
N ILE A 220 -9.98 15.43 6.62
CA ILE A 220 -8.61 15.21 7.05
C ILE A 220 -8.25 16.32 8.03
N SER A 221 -8.04 15.95 9.28
CA SER A 221 -7.70 16.87 10.36
C SER A 221 -6.26 16.73 10.81
N LYS A 222 -5.68 17.81 11.32
CA LYS A 222 -4.31 17.77 11.83
C LYS A 222 -4.24 16.91 13.09
N LYS A 223 -3.30 15.98 13.15
CA LYS A 223 -3.05 15.19 14.35
C LYS A 223 -2.61 16.09 15.50
N ALA A 224 -3.35 16.07 16.61
CA ALA A 224 -2.98 16.82 17.82
C ALA A 224 -1.60 16.37 18.32
N ARG A 225 -0.74 17.32 18.68
CA ARG A 225 0.51 16.97 19.34
C ARG A 225 0.15 16.39 20.73
N PRO A 226 0.76 15.27 21.16
CA PRO A 226 0.59 14.80 22.52
C PRO A 226 1.02 15.93 23.46
N VAL A 227 0.11 16.34 24.36
CA VAL A 227 0.44 17.27 25.44
C VAL A 227 1.46 16.55 26.30
N ARG A 228 2.71 16.98 26.28
CA ARG A 228 3.67 16.55 27.31
C ARG A 228 3.16 17.16 28.61
N LEU A 229 2.58 16.34 29.46
CA LEU A 229 2.37 16.72 30.82
C LEU A 229 3.75 17.06 31.39
N ALA A 230 3.93 18.32 31.80
CA ALA A 230 5.13 18.72 32.49
C ALA A 230 5.30 17.77 33.68
N ARG A 231 6.46 17.19 33.85
CA ARG A 231 6.77 16.47 35.09
C ARG A 231 6.57 17.47 36.24
N PRO A 232 5.85 17.10 37.29
CA PRO A 232 5.77 17.97 38.42
C PRO A 232 7.21 18.25 38.95
N GLU A 233 7.55 19.52 39.07
CA GLU A 233 8.81 19.93 39.69
C GLU A 233 8.84 19.32 41.12
N GLY A 234 9.78 18.42 41.38
CA GLY A 234 9.98 17.82 42.70
C GLY A 234 9.98 16.29 42.76
N ALA A 235 9.89 15.56 41.66
CA ALA A 235 10.10 14.11 41.70
C ALA A 235 11.61 13.81 41.68
N GLU A 236 12.21 13.73 42.87
CA GLU A 236 13.57 13.16 43.03
C GLU A 236 13.61 11.73 42.50
N ALA A 237 14.64 11.46 41.67
CA ALA A 237 14.91 10.12 41.21
C ALA A 237 15.32 9.25 42.40
N LEU A 238 14.47 8.29 42.75
CA LEU A 238 14.89 7.19 43.63
C LEU A 238 15.99 6.41 42.92
N SER A 239 17.20 6.55 43.40
CA SER A 239 18.34 5.71 42.99
C SER A 239 18.03 4.26 43.33
N PRO A 240 18.27 3.28 42.45
CA PRO A 240 18.19 1.87 42.82
C PRO A 240 19.33 1.59 43.79
N GLY A 241 18.94 1.27 45.02
CA GLY A 241 19.85 0.85 46.08
C GLY A 241 20.61 -0.38 45.75
N GLN A 242 21.80 -0.42 46.29
CA GLN A 242 22.85 -1.42 46.30
C GLN A 242 22.38 -2.85 46.52
#